data_2545ce76297b1bc6ab33a7b8c77fd79a
#
_entry.id   2545ce76297b1bc6ab33a7b8c77fd79a
#
_cell.length_a   1.000
_cell.length_b   1.000
_cell.length_c   1.000
_cell.angle_alpha   90.00
_cell.angle_beta   90.00
_cell.angle_gamma   90.00
#
_symmetry.space_group_name_H-M   'P 1'
#
loop_
_entity.id
_entity.type
_entity.pdbx_description
1 polymer ?
#
loop_
_entity_poly.entity_id
_entity_poly.type
_entity_poly.pdbx_seq_one_letter_code
_entity_poly.pdbx_strand_id
1 'polypeptide(L)'
;MTGLEADTERLAVAKELGGVYETVKVDQDGALEKILDLTNGLGPHVAYECAGVSSSVDFCLHALRKTGTYAQVSIPGKPVPVDMDLALYKEIILTNSYASERTSWLTALSLLEHHLINIDPLVSKVLPLERWEEGFQLAIEKKCFKVLLMPDFEGLDL
;
A
#
# COMPACT_ATOMS: atom_id res chain seq x y z
N MET A 1 -9.35 -8.94 -0.03
CA MET A 1 -8.63 -7.79 -0.65
C MET A 1 -7.66 -8.33 -1.69
N THR A 2 -7.44 -7.64 -2.80
CA THR A 2 -6.40 -7.96 -3.80
C THR A 2 -5.27 -6.94 -3.66
N GLY A 3 -4.03 -7.42 -3.52
CA GLY A 3 -2.85 -6.58 -3.48
C GLY A 3 -2.29 -6.37 -4.89
N LEU A 4 -1.98 -5.12 -5.25
CA LEU A 4 -1.37 -4.75 -6.53
C LEU A 4 -0.01 -4.09 -6.30
N GLU A 5 1.02 -4.61 -6.96
CA GLU A 5 2.39 -4.10 -6.84
C GLU A 5 3.20 -4.50 -8.09
N ALA A 6 4.18 -3.70 -8.44
CA ALA A 6 5.14 -4.03 -9.51
C ALA A 6 6.28 -4.94 -9.00
N ASP A 7 6.64 -4.82 -7.73
CA ASP A 7 7.71 -5.57 -7.10
C ASP A 7 7.24 -6.95 -6.62
N THR A 8 7.93 -8.00 -7.07
CA THR A 8 7.56 -9.39 -6.76
C THR A 8 7.80 -9.76 -5.29
N GLU A 9 8.83 -9.21 -4.65
CA GLU A 9 9.11 -9.46 -3.24
C GLU A 9 8.03 -8.83 -2.36
N ARG A 10 7.59 -7.62 -2.70
CA ARG A 10 6.47 -6.93 -2.02
C ARG A 10 5.17 -7.71 -2.14
N LEU A 11 4.89 -8.30 -3.30
CA LEU A 11 3.72 -9.17 -3.49
C LEU A 11 3.81 -10.44 -2.62
N ALA A 12 5.00 -11.03 -2.48
CA ALA A 12 5.20 -12.20 -1.63
C ALA A 12 4.94 -11.88 -0.16
N VAL A 13 5.50 -10.76 0.34
CA VAL A 13 5.27 -10.29 1.72
C VAL A 13 3.80 -9.93 1.95
N ALA A 14 3.11 -9.33 1.00
CA ALA A 14 1.68 -9.04 1.11
C ALA A 14 0.84 -10.31 1.30
N LYS A 15 1.23 -11.43 0.66
CA LYS A 15 0.60 -12.74 0.89
C LYS A 15 0.92 -13.31 2.27
N GLU A 16 2.17 -13.23 2.70
CA GLU A 16 2.63 -13.71 4.00
C GLU A 16 1.92 -12.99 5.16
N LEU A 17 1.70 -11.70 5.03
CA LEU A 17 0.94 -10.90 5.99
C LEU A 17 -0.53 -11.32 6.13
N GLY A 18 -1.05 -12.15 5.21
CA GLY A 18 -2.41 -12.68 5.26
C GLY A 18 -3.52 -11.67 5.00
N GLY A 19 -3.17 -10.40 4.72
CA GLY A 19 -4.13 -9.33 4.48
C GLY A 19 -4.77 -9.33 3.08
N VAL A 20 -4.21 -10.12 2.15
CA VAL A 20 -4.67 -10.17 0.76
C VAL A 20 -5.09 -11.58 0.37
N TYR A 21 -6.21 -11.67 -0.36
CA TYR A 21 -6.70 -12.93 -0.91
C TYR A 21 -5.92 -13.32 -2.18
N GLU A 22 -5.59 -12.35 -3.02
CA GLU A 22 -4.89 -12.54 -4.27
C GLU A 22 -3.91 -11.38 -4.50
N THR A 23 -2.86 -11.63 -5.27
CA THR A 23 -1.88 -10.61 -5.68
C THR A 23 -1.81 -10.52 -7.20
N VAL A 24 -1.66 -9.31 -7.72
CA VAL A 24 -1.54 -9.03 -9.14
C VAL A 24 -0.35 -8.12 -9.38
N LYS A 25 0.53 -8.53 -10.28
CA LYS A 25 1.65 -7.71 -10.71
C LYS A 25 1.17 -6.70 -11.76
N VAL A 26 1.24 -5.40 -11.44
CA VAL A 26 0.58 -4.33 -12.24
C VAL A 26 1.29 -3.99 -13.54
N ASP A 27 2.56 -4.35 -13.69
CA ASP A 27 3.36 -4.13 -14.91
C ASP A 27 3.29 -5.30 -15.91
N GLN A 28 2.41 -6.28 -15.66
CA GLN A 28 2.15 -7.38 -16.58
C GLN A 28 0.93 -7.07 -17.45
N ASP A 29 1.00 -7.50 -18.71
CA ASP A 29 -0.17 -7.50 -19.59
C ASP A 29 -1.32 -8.29 -18.95
N GLY A 30 -2.55 -7.75 -19.01
CA GLY A 30 -3.73 -8.42 -18.47
C GLY A 30 -3.97 -8.17 -16.98
N ALA A 31 -3.24 -7.27 -16.30
CA ALA A 31 -3.47 -6.98 -14.89
C ALA A 31 -4.88 -6.45 -14.61
N LEU A 32 -5.40 -5.58 -15.47
CA LEU A 32 -6.76 -5.04 -15.36
C LEU A 32 -7.80 -6.14 -15.58
N GLU A 33 -7.63 -6.94 -16.63
CA GLU A 33 -8.49 -8.08 -16.94
C GLU A 33 -8.56 -9.05 -15.78
N LYS A 34 -7.42 -9.35 -15.14
CA LYS A 34 -7.39 -10.22 -13.96
C LYS A 34 -8.19 -9.65 -12.79
N ILE A 35 -8.16 -8.33 -12.55
CA ILE A 35 -8.99 -7.69 -11.52
C ILE A 35 -10.48 -7.80 -11.88
N LEU A 36 -10.82 -7.59 -13.14
CA LEU A 36 -12.20 -7.73 -13.61
C LEU A 36 -12.70 -9.17 -13.48
N ASP A 37 -11.88 -10.15 -13.85
CA ASP A 37 -12.23 -11.59 -13.70
C ASP A 37 -12.48 -11.96 -12.23
N LEU A 38 -11.64 -11.49 -11.30
CA LEU A 38 -11.81 -11.70 -9.85
C LEU A 38 -13.07 -11.04 -9.29
N THR A 39 -13.70 -10.15 -10.05
CA THR A 39 -14.89 -9.39 -9.66
C THR A 39 -16.07 -9.60 -10.60
N ASN A 40 -16.09 -10.71 -11.35
CA ASN A 40 -17.13 -11.07 -12.33
C ASN A 40 -17.38 -9.97 -13.38
N GLY A 41 -16.33 -9.30 -13.83
CA GLY A 41 -16.39 -8.24 -14.83
C GLY A 41 -16.83 -6.86 -14.30
N LEU A 42 -17.21 -6.75 -13.04
CA LEU A 42 -17.76 -5.50 -12.49
C LEU A 42 -16.68 -4.52 -12.01
N GLY A 43 -15.55 -5.02 -11.55
CA GLY A 43 -14.54 -4.27 -10.82
C GLY A 43 -14.77 -4.21 -9.30
N PRO A 44 -13.75 -3.85 -8.51
CA PRO A 44 -13.83 -3.77 -7.05
C PRO A 44 -14.73 -2.61 -6.60
N HIS A 45 -15.29 -2.73 -5.40
CA HIS A 45 -16.09 -1.67 -4.77
C HIS A 45 -15.23 -0.50 -4.29
N VAL A 46 -14.00 -0.79 -3.85
CA VAL A 46 -13.08 0.19 -3.29
C VAL A 46 -11.68 -0.06 -3.84
N ALA A 47 -10.99 1.01 -4.22
CA ALA A 47 -9.57 1.00 -4.55
C ALA A 47 -8.83 1.98 -3.64
N TYR A 48 -7.81 1.48 -2.93
CA TYR A 48 -6.88 2.30 -2.15
C TYR A 48 -5.64 2.59 -2.99
N GLU A 49 -5.43 3.85 -3.32
CA GLU A 49 -4.25 4.31 -4.04
C GLU A 49 -3.14 4.65 -3.04
N CYS A 50 -2.07 3.83 -3.01
CA CYS A 50 -0.98 3.94 -2.04
C CYS A 50 0.39 4.15 -2.71
N ALA A 51 0.47 4.18 -4.04
CA ALA A 51 1.74 4.27 -4.77
C ALA A 51 2.17 5.70 -5.12
N GLY A 52 1.21 6.63 -5.29
CA GLY A 52 1.47 8.03 -5.57
C GLY A 52 1.99 8.34 -6.98
N VAL A 53 1.66 7.51 -7.95
CA VAL A 53 2.07 7.71 -9.35
C VAL A 53 0.86 7.76 -10.28
N SER A 54 1.00 8.48 -11.41
CA SER A 54 -0.12 8.67 -12.35
C SER A 54 -0.71 7.36 -12.85
N SER A 55 0.13 6.36 -13.11
CA SER A 55 -0.32 5.06 -13.61
C SER A 55 -1.16 4.28 -12.61
N SER A 56 -0.90 4.41 -11.30
CA SER A 56 -1.71 3.75 -10.28
C SER A 56 -3.06 4.45 -10.08
N VAL A 57 -3.10 5.79 -10.16
CA VAL A 57 -4.35 6.55 -10.13
C VAL A 57 -5.24 6.15 -11.32
N ASP A 58 -4.69 6.17 -12.52
CA ASP A 58 -5.39 5.77 -13.73
C ASP A 58 -5.89 4.32 -13.65
N PHE A 59 -5.02 3.40 -13.25
CA PHE A 59 -5.38 2.00 -13.05
C PHE A 59 -6.54 1.82 -12.06
N CYS A 60 -6.50 2.51 -10.92
CA CYS A 60 -7.57 2.44 -9.92
C CYS A 60 -8.91 2.91 -10.49
N LEU A 61 -8.94 4.02 -11.25
CA LEU A 61 -10.16 4.54 -11.85
C LEU A 61 -10.73 3.58 -12.91
N HIS A 62 -9.86 2.99 -13.73
CA HIS A 62 -10.28 1.99 -14.73
C HIS A 62 -10.78 0.70 -14.10
N ALA A 63 -10.13 0.22 -13.04
CA ALA A 63 -10.50 -1.02 -12.37
C ALA A 63 -11.81 -0.93 -11.58
N LEU A 64 -12.08 0.22 -10.96
CA LEU A 64 -13.27 0.41 -10.12
C LEU A 64 -14.58 0.16 -10.89
N ARG A 65 -15.52 -0.49 -10.20
CA ARG A 65 -16.90 -0.60 -10.67
C ARG A 65 -17.60 0.76 -10.69
N LYS A 66 -18.73 0.85 -11.40
CA LYS A 66 -19.64 1.98 -11.24
C LYS A 66 -20.07 2.15 -9.77
N THR A 67 -20.19 3.39 -9.33
CA THR A 67 -20.48 3.77 -7.94
C THR A 67 -19.45 3.28 -6.93
N GLY A 68 -18.25 2.93 -7.39
CA GLY A 68 -17.14 2.51 -6.53
C GLY A 68 -16.50 3.69 -5.80
N THR A 69 -15.66 3.39 -4.83
CA THR A 69 -14.92 4.40 -4.06
C THR A 69 -13.43 4.34 -4.37
N TYR A 70 -12.88 5.45 -4.81
CA TYR A 70 -11.44 5.69 -4.89
C TYR A 70 -10.98 6.36 -3.60
N ALA A 71 -10.03 5.77 -2.90
CA ALA A 71 -9.45 6.32 -1.67
C ALA A 71 -7.97 6.66 -1.88
N GLN A 72 -7.65 7.95 -1.95
CA GLN A 72 -6.29 8.45 -2.04
C GLN A 72 -5.62 8.36 -0.66
N VAL A 73 -4.57 7.56 -0.55
CA VAL A 73 -3.76 7.40 0.68
C VAL A 73 -2.34 7.92 0.47
N SER A 74 -1.80 7.76 -0.73
CA SER A 74 -0.45 8.23 -1.06
C SER A 74 -0.36 9.74 -1.21
N ILE A 75 0.87 10.26 -1.10
CA ILE A 75 1.21 11.65 -1.39
C ILE A 75 2.08 11.67 -2.66
N PRO A 76 1.53 12.05 -3.82
CA PRO A 76 2.27 12.02 -5.09
C PRO A 76 3.46 12.98 -5.17
N GLY A 77 3.50 14.01 -4.32
CA GLY A 77 4.56 15.02 -4.30
C GLY A 77 4.56 16.00 -5.48
N LYS A 78 3.77 15.73 -6.51
CA LYS A 78 3.53 16.60 -7.69
C LYS A 78 2.11 16.36 -8.22
N PRO A 79 1.54 17.32 -8.98
CA PRO A 79 0.24 17.13 -9.60
C PRO A 79 0.17 15.86 -10.45
N VAL A 80 -0.90 15.09 -10.28
CA VAL A 80 -1.20 13.88 -11.05
C VAL A 80 -2.46 14.14 -11.87
N PRO A 81 -2.48 13.86 -13.19
CA PRO A 81 -3.69 13.96 -13.98
C PRO A 81 -4.72 12.92 -13.52
N VAL A 82 -5.98 13.32 -13.48
CA VAL A 82 -7.12 12.47 -13.14
C VAL A 82 -8.14 12.59 -14.26
N ASP A 83 -8.56 11.46 -14.83
CA ASP A 83 -9.66 11.42 -15.79
C ASP A 83 -11.00 11.64 -15.07
N MET A 84 -11.42 12.89 -15.03
CA MET A 84 -12.67 13.29 -14.38
C MET A 84 -13.90 12.85 -15.17
N ASP A 85 -13.82 12.69 -16.48
CA ASP A 85 -14.93 12.18 -17.30
C ASP A 85 -15.18 10.70 -16.97
N LEU A 86 -14.12 9.90 -16.86
CA LEU A 86 -14.22 8.51 -16.43
C LEU A 86 -14.83 8.41 -15.02
N ALA A 87 -14.37 9.25 -14.09
CA ALA A 87 -14.91 9.30 -12.73
C ALA A 87 -16.41 9.67 -12.73
N LEU A 88 -16.80 10.63 -13.56
CA LEU A 88 -18.20 11.05 -13.73
C LEU A 88 -19.06 9.92 -14.32
N TYR A 89 -18.64 9.31 -15.43
CA TYR A 89 -19.43 8.25 -16.09
C TYR A 89 -19.57 6.98 -15.24
N LYS A 90 -18.62 6.74 -14.35
CA LYS A 90 -18.69 5.64 -13.37
C LYS A 90 -19.34 6.05 -12.05
N GLU A 91 -19.67 7.33 -11.84
CA GLU A 91 -20.21 7.85 -10.57
C GLU A 91 -19.31 7.51 -9.37
N ILE A 92 -17.97 7.65 -9.55
CA ILE A 92 -16.97 7.28 -8.54
C ILE A 92 -16.99 8.28 -7.39
N ILE A 93 -17.00 7.77 -6.16
CA ILE A 93 -16.78 8.57 -4.95
C ILE A 93 -15.27 8.72 -4.76
N LEU A 94 -14.78 9.97 -4.81
CA LEU A 94 -13.38 10.30 -4.51
C LEU A 94 -13.28 10.70 -3.05
N THR A 95 -12.43 10.00 -2.29
CA THR A 95 -12.15 10.31 -0.88
C THR A 95 -10.65 10.28 -0.61
N ASN A 96 -10.25 10.85 0.51
CA ASN A 96 -8.84 10.96 0.87
C ASN A 96 -8.62 10.53 2.32
N SER A 97 -7.41 10.03 2.59
CA SER A 97 -6.94 9.78 3.95
C SER A 97 -5.56 10.44 4.10
N TYR A 98 -5.42 11.31 5.09
CA TYR A 98 -4.16 12.02 5.33
C TYR A 98 -3.80 12.00 6.81
N ALA A 99 -2.53 11.71 7.08
CA ALA A 99 -1.95 11.65 8.42
C ALA A 99 -2.65 10.61 9.33
N SER A 100 -2.47 10.77 10.62
CA SER A 100 -3.07 9.87 11.61
C SER A 100 -3.47 10.66 12.85
N GLU A 101 -4.69 10.46 13.29
CA GLU A 101 -5.19 11.00 14.54
C GLU A 101 -4.79 10.10 15.72
N ARG A 102 -4.91 10.64 16.95
CA ARG A 102 -4.64 9.88 18.16
C ARG A 102 -5.43 8.57 18.24
N THR A 103 -6.68 8.59 17.81
CA THR A 103 -7.56 7.40 17.77
C THR A 103 -7.03 6.33 16.85
N SER A 104 -6.45 6.70 15.71
CA SER A 104 -5.82 5.76 14.76
C SER A 104 -4.60 5.07 15.39
N TRP A 105 -3.77 5.81 16.14
CA TRP A 105 -2.65 5.24 16.88
C TRP A 105 -3.09 4.24 17.94
N LEU A 106 -4.11 4.59 18.75
CA LEU A 106 -4.66 3.69 19.77
C LEU A 106 -5.22 2.42 19.15
N THR A 107 -5.92 2.55 18.02
CA THR A 107 -6.45 1.39 17.28
C THR A 107 -5.31 0.51 16.75
N ALA A 108 -4.27 1.11 16.14
CA ALA A 108 -3.13 0.36 15.62
C ALA A 108 -2.40 -0.41 16.73
N LEU A 109 -2.14 0.24 17.87
CA LEU A 109 -1.52 -0.40 19.03
C LEU A 109 -2.37 -1.55 19.57
N SER A 110 -3.68 -1.35 19.66
CA SER A 110 -4.60 -2.43 20.09
C SER A 110 -4.60 -3.62 19.13
N LEU A 111 -4.54 -3.38 17.82
CA LEU A 111 -4.45 -4.45 16.83
C LEU A 111 -3.15 -5.26 16.98
N LEU A 112 -2.03 -4.58 17.26
CA LEU A 112 -0.73 -5.22 17.51
C LEU A 112 -0.74 -6.00 18.83
N GLU A 113 -1.22 -5.40 19.92
CA GLU A 113 -1.29 -6.01 21.25
C GLU A 113 -2.11 -7.31 21.25
N HIS A 114 -3.21 -7.33 20.48
CA HIS A 114 -4.07 -8.51 20.37
C HIS A 114 -3.67 -9.45 19.24
N HIS A 115 -2.51 -9.25 18.62
CA HIS A 115 -2.00 -10.06 17.50
C HIS A 115 -2.98 -10.21 16.32
N LEU A 116 -3.81 -9.19 16.10
CA LEU A 116 -4.76 -9.14 14.98
C LEU A 116 -4.09 -8.74 13.65
N ILE A 117 -2.93 -8.11 13.74
CA ILE A 117 -2.04 -7.81 12.61
C ILE A 117 -0.62 -8.24 12.96
N ASN A 118 0.11 -8.77 11.98
CA ASN A 118 1.53 -9.05 12.08
C ASN A 118 2.29 -8.08 11.16
N ILE A 119 3.23 -7.33 11.71
CA ILE A 119 4.06 -6.38 10.94
C ILE A 119 5.53 -6.80 10.90
N ASP A 120 5.91 -7.89 11.55
CA ASP A 120 7.31 -8.34 11.65
C ASP A 120 7.95 -8.53 10.26
N PRO A 121 7.27 -9.13 9.26
CA PRO A 121 7.83 -9.26 7.91
C PRO A 121 8.14 -7.93 7.22
N LEU A 122 7.58 -6.82 7.69
CA LEU A 122 7.87 -5.48 7.16
C LEU A 122 9.16 -4.89 7.72
N VAL A 123 9.65 -5.36 8.87
CA VAL A 123 10.90 -4.88 9.47
C VAL A 123 12.06 -5.57 8.80
N SER A 124 12.64 -4.92 7.80
CA SER A 124 13.75 -5.48 7.02
C SER A 124 15.08 -5.42 7.78
N LYS A 125 15.26 -4.42 8.63
CA LYS A 125 16.50 -4.19 9.34
C LYS A 125 16.31 -3.33 10.59
N VAL A 126 17.06 -3.67 11.64
CA VAL A 126 17.21 -2.83 12.83
C VAL A 126 18.67 -2.41 12.92
N LEU A 127 18.91 -1.11 13.07
CA LEU A 127 20.24 -0.53 13.12
C LEU A 127 20.39 0.36 14.37
N PRO A 128 21.59 0.45 14.95
CA PRO A 128 21.87 1.47 15.95
C PRO A 128 21.71 2.87 15.32
N LEU A 129 21.33 3.85 16.15
CA LEU A 129 21.07 5.22 15.67
C LEU A 129 22.27 5.83 14.94
N GLU A 130 23.49 5.49 15.34
CA GLU A 130 24.75 5.94 14.74
C GLU A 130 24.89 5.55 13.27
N ARG A 131 24.18 4.49 12.84
CA ARG A 131 24.13 4.01 11.45
C ARG A 131 22.93 4.55 10.66
N TRP A 132 22.40 5.70 11.05
CA TRP A 132 21.23 6.29 10.41
C TRP A 132 21.43 6.52 8.92
N GLU A 133 22.61 6.94 8.47
CA GLU A 133 22.91 7.15 7.04
C GLU A 133 22.71 5.88 6.21
N GLU A 134 23.18 4.74 6.72
CA GLU A 134 22.94 3.45 6.06
C GLU A 134 21.47 3.13 5.97
N GLY A 135 20.71 3.36 7.05
CA GLY A 135 19.27 3.13 7.08
C GLY A 135 18.52 3.95 6.05
N PHE A 136 18.85 5.24 5.95
CA PHE A 136 18.27 6.13 4.93
C PHE A 136 18.67 5.71 3.52
N GLN A 137 19.94 5.31 3.29
CA GLN A 137 20.39 4.87 1.98
C GLN A 137 19.62 3.63 1.50
N LEU A 138 19.41 2.63 2.36
CA LEU A 138 18.61 1.44 2.06
C LEU A 138 17.17 1.80 1.67
N ALA A 139 16.57 2.77 2.37
CA ALA A 139 15.22 3.23 2.06
C ALA A 139 15.15 3.98 0.72
N ILE A 140 16.12 4.87 0.42
CA ILE A 140 16.22 5.60 -0.84
C ILE A 140 16.39 4.63 -2.02
N GLU A 141 17.22 3.60 -1.85
CA GLU A 141 17.48 2.58 -2.87
C GLU A 141 16.35 1.55 -2.99
N LYS A 142 15.30 1.68 -2.15
CA LYS A 142 14.15 0.73 -2.08
C LYS A 142 14.57 -0.73 -1.83
N LYS A 143 15.69 -0.94 -1.13
CA LYS A 143 16.23 -2.26 -0.76
C LYS A 143 15.67 -2.81 0.56
N CYS A 144 14.66 -2.17 1.09
CA CYS A 144 14.02 -2.56 2.35
C CYS A 144 12.55 -2.11 2.37
N PHE A 145 11.75 -2.73 3.22
CA PHE A 145 10.40 -2.27 3.53
C PHE A 145 10.44 -1.21 4.63
N LYS A 146 11.02 -1.55 5.77
CA LYS A 146 11.19 -0.68 6.92
C LYS A 146 12.55 -0.91 7.57
N VAL A 147 13.26 0.18 7.86
CA VAL A 147 14.43 0.18 8.75
C VAL A 147 14.05 0.85 10.06
N LEU A 148 14.36 0.20 11.17
CA LEU A 148 14.25 0.78 12.50
C LEU A 148 15.62 1.28 12.96
N LEU A 149 15.67 2.48 13.50
CA LEU A 149 16.85 3.06 14.13
C LEU A 149 16.64 3.08 15.65
N MET A 150 17.54 2.47 16.40
CA MET A 150 17.41 2.34 17.84
C MET A 150 18.54 3.09 18.57
N PRO A 151 18.19 4.01 19.47
CA PRO A 151 19.18 4.75 20.25
C PRO A 151 20.02 3.87 21.18
N ASP A 152 19.37 2.87 21.80
CA ASP A 152 20.00 1.92 22.73
C ASP A 152 19.94 0.52 22.13
N PHE A 153 20.97 0.15 21.40
CA PHE A 153 21.04 -1.13 20.69
C PHE A 153 21.58 -2.29 21.57
N GLU A 154 22.19 -1.96 22.73
CA GLU A 154 22.77 -2.97 23.61
C GLU A 154 21.67 -3.77 24.32
N GLY A 155 21.54 -5.04 23.97
CA GLY A 155 20.70 -6.01 24.69
C GLY A 155 19.41 -6.46 23.98
N LEU A 156 19.24 -6.18 22.70
CA LEU A 156 18.14 -6.78 21.91
C LEU A 156 18.66 -8.02 21.16
N ASP A 157 18.35 -9.20 21.68
CA ASP A 157 18.38 -10.45 20.91
C ASP A 157 17.15 -10.44 19.97
N LEU A 158 17.36 -10.11 18.70
CA LEU A 158 16.37 -10.15 17.63
C LEU A 158 16.55 -11.39 16.77
#